data_85a75d341812559e7e05bcc14e7b6136
#
_entry.id   85a75d341812559e7e05bcc14e7b6136
#
_cell.length_a   1.000
_cell.length_b   1.000
_cell.length_c   1.000
_cell.angle_alpha   90.00
_cell.angle_beta   90.00
_cell.angle_gamma   90.00
#
_symmetry.space_group_name_H-M   'P 1'
#
loop_
_entity.id
_entity.type
_entity.pdbx_description
1 polymer ?
#
loop_
_entity_poly.entity_id
_entity_poly.type
_entity_poly.pdbx_seq_one_letter_code
_entity_poly.pdbx_strand_id
1 'polypeptide(L)'
;MSIIEEMIASLNASHKAEDALEGPEPQPLLNRTVLEQWSVKSGLARDVLYDALALELASRFNEGTLNFDFCDRVVNELMGLMGREPDLPPLFLDVYLAFDAGEFYRDDDRSIHPVDRFTRPQIAEIVRRFAPTFD
;
A
#
# COMPACT_ATOMS: atom_id res chain seq x y z
N MET A 1 -11.94 4.93 14.78
CA MET A 1 -10.87 4.74 13.77
C MET A 1 -9.75 3.91 14.38
N SER A 2 -9.33 2.85 13.72
CA SER A 2 -8.23 2.03 14.21
C SER A 2 -6.89 2.75 14.04
N ILE A 3 -5.87 2.29 14.77
CA ILE A 3 -4.54 2.87 14.63
C ILE A 3 -3.96 2.69 13.23
N ILE A 4 -4.26 1.57 12.58
CA ILE A 4 -3.81 1.32 11.19
C ILE A 4 -4.49 2.31 10.24
N GLU A 5 -5.78 2.56 10.39
CA GLU A 5 -6.50 3.57 9.61
C GLU A 5 -5.89 4.97 9.80
N GLU A 6 -5.54 5.32 11.03
CA GLU A 6 -4.91 6.61 11.33
C GLU A 6 -3.53 6.74 10.68
N MET A 7 -2.75 5.68 10.68
CA MET A 7 -1.43 5.64 10.03
C MET A 7 -1.56 5.88 8.53
N ILE A 8 -2.45 5.18 7.87
CA ILE A 8 -2.69 5.32 6.42
C ILE A 8 -3.24 6.72 6.10
N ALA A 9 -4.17 7.24 6.91
CA ALA A 9 -4.72 8.58 6.73
C ALA A 9 -3.63 9.65 6.84
N SER A 10 -2.71 9.49 7.79
CA SER A 10 -1.58 10.40 7.97
C SER A 10 -0.66 10.41 6.74
N LEU A 11 -0.32 9.23 6.20
CA LEU A 11 0.49 9.11 4.99
C LEU A 11 -0.21 9.75 3.79
N ASN A 12 -1.51 9.51 3.65
CA ASN A 12 -2.27 10.07 2.55
C ASN A 12 -2.34 11.60 2.61
N ALA A 13 -2.49 12.16 3.80
CA ALA A 13 -2.45 13.61 3.99
C ALA A 13 -1.10 14.20 3.57
N SER A 14 0.00 13.54 3.94
CA SER A 14 1.35 13.97 3.53
C SER A 14 1.55 13.86 2.01
N HIS A 15 1.06 12.79 1.40
CA HIS A 15 1.14 12.59 -0.05
C HIS A 15 0.38 13.69 -0.80
N LYS A 16 -0.83 14.02 -0.36
CA LYS A 16 -1.64 15.09 -0.96
C LYS A 16 -0.99 16.47 -0.80
N ALA A 17 -0.38 16.71 0.36
CA ALA A 17 0.30 17.98 0.62
C ALA A 17 1.50 18.18 -0.32
N GLU A 18 2.23 17.12 -0.66
CA GLU A 18 3.34 17.18 -1.62
C GLU A 18 2.86 17.53 -3.03
N ASP A 19 1.73 16.99 -3.47
CA ASP A 19 1.16 17.28 -4.79
C ASP A 19 0.81 18.76 -4.95
N ALA A 20 0.52 19.44 -3.85
CA ALA A 20 0.19 20.86 -3.85
C ALA A 20 1.43 21.78 -3.81
N LEU A 21 2.62 21.23 -3.59
CA LEU A 21 3.85 22.01 -3.47
C LEU A 21 4.67 21.94 -4.76
N GLU A 22 5.01 23.11 -5.30
CA GLU A 22 6.04 23.22 -6.34
C GLU A 22 7.38 23.26 -5.61
N GLY A 23 8.19 22.22 -5.77
CA GLY A 23 9.43 22.18 -5.05
C GLY A 23 10.32 21.00 -5.44
N PRO A 24 11.43 20.80 -4.70
CA PRO A 24 12.36 19.71 -4.95
C PRO A 24 11.70 18.35 -4.85
N GLU A 25 12.41 17.30 -5.25
CA GLU A 25 11.93 15.93 -5.24
C GLU A 25 11.22 15.57 -3.93
N PRO A 26 10.09 14.84 -4.01
CA PRO A 26 9.38 14.45 -2.80
C PRO A 26 10.24 13.56 -1.89
N GLN A 27 10.18 13.83 -0.59
CA GLN A 27 10.84 12.99 0.40
C GLN A 27 10.01 11.72 0.64
N PRO A 28 10.66 10.61 1.03
CA PRO A 28 9.91 9.41 1.40
C PRO A 28 8.88 9.69 2.49
N LEU A 29 7.70 9.10 2.36
CA LEU A 29 6.65 9.20 3.37
C LEU A 29 7.02 8.39 4.62
N LEU A 30 7.77 7.31 4.43
CA LEU A 30 8.13 6.35 5.47
C LEU A 30 9.64 6.26 5.63
N ASN A 31 10.07 5.92 6.85
CA ASN A 31 11.46 5.57 7.17
C ASN A 31 11.45 4.54 8.30
N ARG A 32 12.62 4.00 8.62
CA ARG A 32 12.75 2.98 9.67
C ARG A 32 12.29 3.47 11.03
N THR A 33 12.58 4.73 11.36
CA THR A 33 12.19 5.32 12.64
C THR A 33 10.67 5.36 12.78
N VAL A 34 9.96 5.78 11.75
CA VAL A 34 8.50 5.81 11.74
C VAL A 34 7.92 4.40 11.92
N LEU A 35 8.46 3.41 11.19
CA LEU A 35 8.00 2.02 11.31
C LEU A 35 8.24 1.45 12.71
N GLU A 36 9.39 1.75 13.32
CA GLU A 36 9.67 1.33 14.70
C GLU A 36 8.68 1.96 15.68
N GLN A 37 8.41 3.25 15.54
CA GLN A 37 7.43 3.96 16.35
C GLN A 37 6.04 3.35 16.19
N TRP A 38 5.65 3.03 14.98
CA TRP A 38 4.35 2.44 14.69
C TRP A 38 4.23 1.02 15.24
N SER A 39 5.31 0.24 15.19
CA SER A 39 5.35 -1.10 15.80
C SER A 39 5.12 -1.02 17.29
N VAL A 40 5.79 -0.10 17.97
CA VAL A 40 5.61 0.13 19.41
C VAL A 40 4.19 0.60 19.72
N LYS A 41 3.71 1.60 18.99
CA LYS A 41 2.39 2.21 19.22
C LYS A 41 1.24 1.24 18.97
N SER A 42 1.37 0.38 17.96
CA SER A 42 0.34 -0.61 17.62
C SER A 42 0.44 -1.90 18.44
N GLY A 43 1.60 -2.16 19.01
CA GLY A 43 1.87 -3.44 19.67
C GLY A 43 2.09 -4.60 18.69
N LEU A 44 2.23 -4.32 17.39
CA LEU A 44 2.39 -5.33 16.35
C LEU A 44 3.86 -5.51 15.98
N ALA A 45 4.28 -6.76 15.82
CA ALA A 45 5.58 -7.04 15.24
C ALA A 45 5.62 -6.51 13.80
N ARG A 46 6.81 -6.26 13.27
CA ARG A 46 7.01 -5.61 11.99
C ARG A 46 6.32 -6.33 10.83
N ASP A 47 6.39 -7.66 10.79
CA ASP A 47 5.75 -8.47 9.75
C ASP A 47 4.22 -8.36 9.81
N VAL A 48 3.65 -8.41 11.01
CA VAL A 48 2.20 -8.25 11.23
C VAL A 48 1.76 -6.83 10.87
N LEU A 49 2.56 -5.83 11.23
CA LEU A 49 2.29 -4.43 10.88
C LEU A 49 2.26 -4.24 9.36
N TYR A 50 3.20 -4.84 8.63
CA TYR A 50 3.23 -4.78 7.17
C TYR A 50 1.96 -5.36 6.56
N ASP A 51 1.54 -6.54 7.02
CA ASP A 51 0.31 -7.18 6.53
C ASP A 51 -0.92 -6.33 6.84
N ALA A 52 -0.98 -5.72 8.03
CA ALA A 52 -2.09 -4.86 8.42
C ALA A 52 -2.16 -3.59 7.57
N LEU A 53 -1.03 -2.95 7.33
CA LEU A 53 -0.96 -1.77 6.46
C LEU A 53 -1.36 -2.12 5.02
N ALA A 54 -0.87 -3.25 4.51
CA ALA A 54 -1.19 -3.71 3.17
C ALA A 54 -2.68 -3.98 2.99
N LEU A 55 -3.31 -4.65 3.96
CA LEU A 55 -4.74 -4.93 3.90
C LEU A 55 -5.58 -3.65 3.94
N GLU A 56 -5.18 -2.67 4.75
CA GLU A 56 -5.86 -1.38 4.79
C GLU A 56 -5.77 -0.65 3.45
N LEU A 57 -4.57 -0.61 2.86
CA LEU A 57 -4.39 -0.01 1.53
C LEU A 57 -5.26 -0.71 0.47
N ALA A 58 -5.24 -2.05 0.46
CA ALA A 58 -6.01 -2.84 -0.49
C ALA A 58 -7.51 -2.60 -0.32
N SER A 59 -8.00 -2.62 0.92
CA SER A 59 -9.42 -2.43 1.21
C SER A 59 -9.91 -1.05 0.78
N ARG A 60 -9.15 -0.01 1.09
CA ARG A 60 -9.51 1.36 0.73
C ARG A 60 -9.39 1.63 -0.76
N PHE A 61 -8.39 1.06 -1.41
CA PHE A 61 -8.30 1.12 -2.86
C PHE A 61 -9.51 0.44 -3.51
N ASN A 62 -9.89 -0.74 -3.02
CA ASN A 62 -11.04 -1.48 -3.52
C ASN A 62 -12.35 -0.70 -3.35
N GLU A 63 -12.49 0.05 -2.27
CA GLU A 63 -13.64 0.92 -2.00
C GLU A 63 -13.64 2.21 -2.82
N GLY A 64 -12.51 2.56 -3.44
CA GLY A 64 -12.34 3.79 -4.19
C GLY A 64 -11.99 5.01 -3.35
N THR A 65 -11.61 4.83 -2.08
CA THR A 65 -11.27 5.94 -1.18
C THR A 65 -9.79 6.31 -1.21
N LEU A 66 -8.93 5.43 -1.74
CA LEU A 66 -7.52 5.73 -1.98
C LEU A 66 -7.20 5.47 -3.45
N ASN A 67 -6.33 6.31 -4.03
CA ASN A 67 -5.95 6.17 -5.42
C ASN A 67 -4.74 5.25 -5.60
N PHE A 68 -4.50 4.84 -6.84
CA PHE A 68 -3.41 3.94 -7.20
C PHE A 68 -2.04 4.53 -6.87
N ASP A 69 -1.80 5.79 -7.22
CA ASP A 69 -0.49 6.43 -7.05
C ASP A 69 -0.04 6.42 -5.60
N PHE A 70 -0.95 6.73 -4.69
CA PHE A 70 -0.66 6.70 -3.27
C PHE A 70 -0.37 5.28 -2.77
N CYS A 71 -1.26 4.33 -3.09
CA CYS A 71 -1.11 2.94 -2.64
C CYS A 71 0.18 2.31 -3.17
N ASP A 72 0.46 2.51 -4.46
CA ASP A 72 1.67 2.01 -5.09
C ASP A 72 2.93 2.60 -4.46
N ARG A 73 2.91 3.90 -4.18
CA ARG A 73 4.02 4.58 -3.50
C ARG A 73 4.30 3.96 -2.13
N VAL A 74 3.27 3.77 -1.31
CA VAL A 74 3.43 3.22 0.05
C VAL A 74 3.98 1.79 0.01
N VAL A 75 3.44 0.92 -0.84
CA VAL A 75 3.93 -0.46 -0.89
C VAL A 75 5.36 -0.54 -1.41
N ASN A 76 5.74 0.34 -2.34
CA ASN A 76 7.12 0.41 -2.82
C ASN A 76 8.08 0.90 -1.73
N GLU A 77 7.68 1.89 -0.94
CA GLU A 77 8.49 2.38 0.19
C GLU A 77 8.63 1.30 1.27
N LEU A 78 7.54 0.61 1.60
CA LEU A 78 7.57 -0.50 2.55
C LEU A 78 8.49 -1.62 2.09
N MET A 79 8.42 -1.99 0.80
CA MET A 79 9.29 -3.01 0.23
C MET A 79 10.77 -2.60 0.35
N GLY A 80 11.09 -1.35 0.05
CA GLY A 80 12.45 -0.83 0.18
C GLY A 80 12.98 -0.87 1.61
N LEU A 81 12.12 -0.67 2.60
CA LEU A 81 12.49 -0.68 4.01
C LEU A 81 12.62 -2.08 4.60
N MET A 82 12.09 -3.12 3.95
CA MET A 82 12.28 -4.51 4.36
C MET A 82 13.72 -4.98 4.22
N GLY A 83 14.45 -4.40 3.28
CA GLY A 83 15.84 -4.78 3.05
C GLY A 83 15.95 -6.18 2.48
N ARG A 84 16.91 -6.96 3.00
CA ARG A 84 17.20 -8.32 2.53
C ARG A 84 16.57 -9.40 3.39
N GLU A 85 15.42 -9.12 3.97
CA GLU A 85 14.74 -10.12 4.79
C GLU A 85 14.32 -11.31 3.93
N PRO A 86 14.67 -12.55 4.33
CA PRO A 86 14.37 -13.72 3.51
C PRO A 86 12.89 -14.08 3.46
N ASP A 87 12.14 -13.67 4.50
CA ASP A 87 10.73 -14.03 4.63
C ASP A 87 9.87 -12.78 4.58
N LEU A 88 9.34 -12.48 3.40
CA LEU A 88 8.39 -11.37 3.24
C LEU A 88 7.02 -11.76 3.79
N PRO A 89 6.32 -10.85 4.49
CA PRO A 89 4.95 -11.12 4.93
C PRO A 89 4.06 -11.44 3.73
N PRO A 90 3.36 -12.59 3.73
CA PRO A 90 2.68 -13.08 2.52
C PRO A 90 1.56 -12.17 2.02
N LEU A 91 0.76 -11.60 2.91
CA LEU A 91 -0.32 -10.69 2.50
C LEU A 91 0.26 -9.40 1.92
N PHE A 92 1.27 -8.83 2.58
CA PHE A 92 1.98 -7.66 2.05
C PHE A 92 2.54 -7.94 0.65
N LEU A 93 3.19 -9.08 0.45
CA LEU A 93 3.77 -9.45 -0.84
C LEU A 93 2.69 -9.53 -1.92
N ASP A 94 1.55 -10.15 -1.63
CA ASP A 94 0.45 -10.26 -2.58
C ASP A 94 -0.08 -8.88 -2.99
N VAL A 95 -0.23 -7.99 -2.02
CA VAL A 95 -0.68 -6.60 -2.28
C VAL A 95 0.35 -5.83 -3.08
N TYR A 96 1.63 -5.95 -2.71
CA TYR A 96 2.73 -5.32 -3.44
C TYR A 96 2.74 -5.74 -4.91
N LEU A 97 2.65 -7.04 -5.18
CA LEU A 97 2.65 -7.56 -6.55
C LEU A 97 1.43 -7.10 -7.36
N ALA A 98 0.27 -6.97 -6.70
CA ALA A 98 -0.93 -6.48 -7.35
C ALA A 98 -0.77 -5.02 -7.81
N PHE A 99 -0.19 -4.16 -7.00
CA PHE A 99 0.08 -2.77 -7.38
C PHE A 99 1.21 -2.68 -8.41
N ASP A 100 2.26 -3.47 -8.25
CA ASP A 100 3.37 -3.54 -9.21
C ASP A 100 2.87 -3.87 -10.62
N ALA A 101 1.93 -4.78 -10.74
CA ALA A 101 1.35 -5.19 -12.01
C ALA A 101 0.65 -4.04 -12.76
N GLY A 102 0.20 -3.01 -12.04
CA GLY A 102 -0.47 -1.84 -12.62
C GLY A 102 0.46 -0.72 -13.07
N GLU A 103 1.77 -0.84 -12.80
CA GLU A 103 2.72 0.25 -13.10
C GLU A 103 3.03 0.35 -14.59
N PHE A 104 2.98 -0.75 -15.34
CA PHE A 104 3.41 -0.78 -16.75
C PHE A 104 2.46 -1.59 -17.60
N TYR A 105 2.34 -1.19 -18.89
CA TYR A 105 1.72 -2.02 -19.91
C TYR A 105 2.61 -3.23 -20.17
N ARG A 106 1.99 -4.42 -20.23
CA ARG A 106 2.70 -5.69 -20.41
C ARG A 106 2.95 -6.04 -21.87
N ASP A 107 2.15 -5.45 -22.77
CA ASP A 107 2.20 -5.69 -24.20
C ASP A 107 1.84 -4.42 -24.96
N ASP A 108 1.71 -4.51 -26.29
CA ASP A 108 1.38 -3.36 -27.13
C ASP A 108 -0.09 -2.95 -27.07
N ASP A 109 -0.93 -3.75 -26.42
CA ASP A 109 -2.35 -3.44 -26.23
C ASP A 109 -2.53 -2.37 -25.18
N ARG A 110 -2.91 -1.17 -25.62
CA ARG A 110 -3.15 0.00 -24.75
C ARG A 110 -4.64 0.25 -24.52
N SER A 111 -5.51 -0.69 -24.91
CA SER A 111 -6.96 -0.51 -24.81
C SER A 111 -7.46 -0.47 -23.37
N ILE A 112 -6.78 -1.18 -22.46
CA ILE A 112 -7.12 -1.22 -21.04
C ILE A 112 -5.90 -0.82 -20.23
N HIS A 113 -6.10 0.14 -19.32
CA HIS A 113 -5.02 0.58 -18.43
C HIS A 113 -4.59 -0.58 -17.50
N PRO A 114 -3.27 -0.77 -17.25
CA PRO A 114 -2.80 -1.88 -16.42
C PRO A 114 -3.44 -1.93 -15.02
N VAL A 115 -3.74 -0.79 -14.42
CA VAL A 115 -4.43 -0.75 -13.12
C VAL A 115 -5.79 -1.43 -13.20
N ASP A 116 -6.56 -1.15 -14.25
CA ASP A 116 -7.88 -1.76 -14.43
C ASP A 116 -7.78 -3.22 -14.84
N ARG A 117 -6.75 -3.57 -15.62
CA ARG A 117 -6.57 -4.93 -16.15
C ARG A 117 -6.03 -5.90 -15.10
N PHE A 118 -5.08 -5.47 -14.27
CA PHE A 118 -4.34 -6.33 -13.34
C PHE A 118 -4.57 -5.99 -11.88
N THR A 119 -4.37 -4.72 -11.50
CA THR A 119 -4.40 -4.32 -10.08
C THR A 119 -5.78 -4.47 -9.46
N ARG A 120 -6.81 -3.90 -10.10
CA ARG A 120 -8.18 -3.93 -9.55
C ARG A 120 -8.69 -5.34 -9.31
N PRO A 121 -8.62 -6.28 -10.29
CA PRO A 121 -9.09 -7.64 -10.02
C PRO A 121 -8.26 -8.38 -8.98
N GLN A 122 -6.95 -8.18 -8.95
CA GLN A 122 -6.08 -8.83 -7.97
C GLN A 122 -6.36 -8.30 -6.55
N ILE A 123 -6.51 -6.99 -6.40
CA ILE A 123 -6.82 -6.37 -5.11
C ILE A 123 -8.22 -6.81 -4.63
N ALA A 124 -9.21 -6.84 -5.52
CA ALA A 124 -10.55 -7.31 -5.17
C ALA A 124 -10.53 -8.74 -4.63
N GLU A 125 -9.75 -9.62 -5.26
CA GLU A 125 -9.60 -11.01 -4.81
C GLU A 125 -8.92 -11.10 -3.44
N ILE A 126 -7.87 -10.31 -3.21
CA ILE A 126 -7.17 -10.25 -1.91
C ILE A 126 -8.14 -9.79 -0.82
N VAL A 127 -8.87 -8.71 -1.06
CA VAL A 127 -9.85 -8.18 -0.09
C VAL A 127 -10.92 -9.22 0.21
N ARG A 128 -11.41 -9.92 -0.80
CA ARG A 128 -12.42 -10.98 -0.64
C ARG A 128 -11.91 -12.09 0.29
N ARG A 129 -10.63 -12.48 0.17
CA ARG A 129 -10.05 -13.57 0.97
C ARG A 129 -9.71 -13.16 2.40
N PHE A 130 -9.27 -11.94 2.61
CA PHE A 130 -8.65 -11.53 3.89
C PHE A 130 -9.49 -10.55 4.69
N ALA A 131 -10.36 -9.75 4.06
CA ALA A 131 -11.22 -8.83 4.79
C ALA A 131 -12.38 -9.60 5.45
N PRO A 132 -12.79 -9.21 6.67
CA PRO A 132 -13.95 -9.83 7.30
C PRO A 132 -15.19 -9.63 6.43
N THR A 133 -15.93 -10.74 6.20
CA THR A 133 -17.23 -10.64 5.56
C THR A 133 -18.27 -10.33 6.62
N PHE A 134 -18.92 -9.19 6.45
CA PHE A 134 -20.09 -8.84 7.25
C PHE A 134 -21.33 -9.21 6.45
N ASP A 135 -22.03 -10.16 6.95
CA ASP A 135 -23.34 -10.51 6.40
C ASP A 135 -24.42 -9.65 7.03
#